data_77f6db5b4ea083e3628af6b8a2d9227b
#
_entry.id   77f6db5b4ea083e3628af6b8a2d9227b
#
_cell.length_a   1.000
_cell.length_b   1.000
_cell.length_c   1.000
_cell.angle_alpha   90.00
_cell.angle_beta   90.00
_cell.angle_gamma   90.00
#
_symmetry.space_group_name_H-M   'P 1'
#
loop_
_entity.id
_entity.type
_entity.pdbx_description
1 polymer ?
#
loop_
_entity_poly.entity_id
_entity_poly.type
_entity_poly.pdbx_seq_one_letter_code
_entity_poly.pdbx_strand_id
1 'polypeptide(L)'
;MQCMICQSGMQYFFSKTFTQFDLDQVDYWKCSACGFAASKTHLDMSDERWARLNNDFHSQTHYTEDNPYNRNQRYFNQALMLSLMRKQDLIPAGDWLDWGCGVGAVARLLRDYFDLRLDTYDKYFTPEVNAVTASALKPCGHQLVLNTAVFEHVRDRATLNEIESYVKPDSGCLAVHTLVPENVPANPDWMYLLPVHCAFHTNRSMQLLMDQWGYRCSVYNEHAKLWVMFREAPAAIEPKVAALNKAMGWQYLHFKPGFMDYWK
;
A
#
# COMPACT_ATOMS: atom_id res chain seq x y z
N MET A 1 10.41 -15.88 16.07
CA MET A 1 10.51 -14.83 15.06
C MET A 1 10.17 -13.50 15.69
N GLN A 2 10.86 -12.41 15.33
CA GLN A 2 10.52 -11.05 15.76
C GLN A 2 9.61 -10.36 14.73
N CYS A 3 8.70 -9.55 15.21
CA CYS A 3 7.80 -8.76 14.39
C CYS A 3 8.55 -7.61 13.69
N MET A 4 8.47 -7.52 12.39
CA MET A 4 9.14 -6.45 11.63
C MET A 4 8.58 -5.04 11.92
N ILE A 5 7.40 -4.94 12.58
CA ILE A 5 6.75 -3.66 12.88
C ILE A 5 7.13 -3.13 14.27
N CYS A 6 6.98 -3.96 15.32
CA CYS A 6 7.15 -3.52 16.72
C CYS A 6 8.26 -4.25 17.48
N GLN A 7 9.00 -5.13 16.83
CA GLN A 7 10.11 -5.94 17.40
C GLN A 7 9.70 -6.93 18.51
N SER A 8 8.41 -7.04 18.84
CA SER A 8 7.91 -8.04 19.80
C SER A 8 7.96 -9.45 19.22
N GLY A 9 7.94 -10.46 20.08
CA GLY A 9 7.88 -11.86 19.66
C GLY A 9 6.59 -12.18 18.88
N MET A 10 6.73 -13.02 17.87
CA MET A 10 5.59 -13.58 17.14
C MET A 10 5.43 -15.06 17.49
N GLN A 11 4.18 -15.53 17.51
CA GLN A 11 3.81 -16.90 17.79
C GLN A 11 3.20 -17.54 16.55
N TYR A 12 3.30 -18.86 16.43
CA TYR A 12 2.60 -19.63 15.41
C TYR A 12 1.10 -19.33 15.48
N PHE A 13 0.49 -19.16 14.32
CA PHE A 13 -0.91 -18.74 14.23
C PHE A 13 -1.77 -19.81 13.56
N PHE A 14 -1.46 -20.19 12.33
CA PHE A 14 -2.04 -21.32 11.59
C PHE A 14 -1.20 -21.63 10.36
N SER A 15 -1.56 -22.71 9.64
CA SER A 15 -1.02 -23.04 8.33
C SER A 15 -2.12 -23.11 7.28
N LYS A 16 -1.75 -22.83 6.02
CA LYS A 16 -2.58 -23.04 4.83
C LYS A 16 -1.81 -23.86 3.82
N THR A 17 -2.46 -24.83 3.18
CA THR A 17 -1.89 -25.56 2.05
C THR A 17 -2.32 -24.91 0.74
N PHE A 18 -1.36 -24.62 -0.12
CA PHE A 18 -1.57 -24.21 -1.50
C PHE A 18 -1.22 -25.37 -2.43
N THR A 19 -2.08 -25.64 -3.38
CA THR A 19 -1.87 -26.69 -4.41
C THR A 19 -1.22 -26.17 -5.68
N GLN A 20 -0.89 -24.87 -5.71
CA GLN A 20 -0.33 -24.17 -6.86
C GLN A 20 1.00 -23.54 -6.50
N PHE A 21 1.83 -23.25 -7.49
CA PHE A 21 3.09 -22.50 -7.36
C PHE A 21 4.16 -23.20 -6.51
N ASP A 22 4.09 -24.53 -6.35
CA ASP A 22 5.02 -25.32 -5.53
C ASP A 22 5.18 -24.80 -4.10
N LEU A 23 4.09 -24.28 -3.52
CA LEU A 23 4.11 -23.70 -2.18
C LEU A 23 3.88 -24.72 -1.08
N ASP A 24 3.07 -25.74 -1.32
CA ASP A 24 2.64 -26.70 -0.30
C ASP A 24 2.09 -26.03 0.97
N GLN A 25 2.60 -26.42 2.14
CA GLN A 25 2.20 -25.81 3.41
C GLN A 25 2.91 -24.49 3.65
N VAL A 26 2.13 -23.47 3.92
CA VAL A 26 2.57 -22.11 4.28
C VAL A 26 2.19 -21.81 5.73
N ASP A 27 3.18 -21.51 6.57
CA ASP A 27 3.01 -21.25 8.00
C ASP A 27 2.93 -19.74 8.25
N TYR A 28 1.90 -19.34 8.99
CA TYR A 28 1.66 -17.95 9.39
C TYR A 28 1.92 -17.77 10.88
N TRP A 29 2.53 -16.64 11.23
CA TRP A 29 2.86 -16.23 12.58
C TRP A 29 2.22 -14.88 12.86
N LYS A 30 1.79 -14.66 14.11
CA LYS A 30 1.11 -13.42 14.52
C LYS A 30 1.79 -12.80 15.73
N CYS A 31 1.92 -11.49 15.71
CA CYS A 31 2.42 -10.68 16.81
C CYS A 31 1.27 -10.38 17.79
N SER A 32 1.45 -10.75 19.07
CA SER A 32 0.46 -10.46 20.11
C SER A 32 0.39 -8.98 20.50
N ALA A 33 1.46 -8.21 20.26
CA ALA A 33 1.53 -6.80 20.65
C ALA A 33 0.84 -5.86 19.66
N CYS A 34 1.01 -6.09 18.33
CA CYS A 34 0.43 -5.21 17.31
C CYS A 34 -0.54 -5.89 16.35
N GLY A 35 -0.75 -7.20 16.47
CA GLY A 35 -1.65 -7.96 15.62
C GLY A 35 -1.15 -8.24 14.20
N PHE A 36 0.01 -7.69 13.79
CA PHE A 36 0.63 -7.98 12.50
C PHE A 36 0.85 -9.48 12.36
N ALA A 37 0.50 -10.03 11.22
CA ALA A 37 0.77 -11.42 10.90
C ALA A 37 1.63 -11.52 9.63
N ALA A 38 2.49 -12.53 9.59
CA ALA A 38 3.36 -12.77 8.45
C ALA A 38 3.56 -14.25 8.19
N SER A 39 3.80 -14.58 6.94
CA SER A 39 4.13 -15.93 6.54
C SER A 39 5.62 -16.18 6.71
N LYS A 40 6.00 -17.03 7.71
CA LYS A 40 7.38 -17.43 7.89
C LYS A 40 7.94 -18.15 6.65
N THR A 41 7.13 -18.99 6.00
CA THR A 41 7.52 -19.71 4.78
C THR A 41 8.01 -18.73 3.68
N HIS A 42 7.29 -17.63 3.46
CA HIS A 42 7.68 -16.63 2.45
C HIS A 42 8.90 -15.78 2.91
N LEU A 43 8.98 -15.46 4.20
CA LEU A 43 10.12 -14.70 4.73
C LEU A 43 11.45 -15.49 4.62
N ASP A 44 11.39 -16.81 4.71
CA ASP A 44 12.55 -17.70 4.61
C ASP A 44 12.92 -18.06 3.14
N MET A 45 12.10 -17.67 2.15
CA MET A 45 12.41 -17.92 0.73
C MET A 45 13.62 -17.12 0.25
N SER A 46 14.40 -17.72 -0.69
CA SER A 46 15.40 -16.94 -1.41
C SER A 46 14.73 -15.87 -2.29
N ASP A 47 15.47 -14.82 -2.64
CA ASP A 47 14.95 -13.74 -3.50
C ASP A 47 14.57 -14.25 -4.90
N GLU A 48 15.31 -15.21 -5.43
CA GLU A 48 15.03 -15.81 -6.74
C GLU A 48 13.71 -16.61 -6.73
N ARG A 49 13.47 -17.39 -5.66
CA ARG A 49 12.20 -18.12 -5.51
C ARG A 49 11.03 -17.17 -5.31
N TRP A 50 11.20 -16.14 -4.49
CA TRP A 50 10.21 -15.10 -4.27
C TRP A 50 9.86 -14.34 -5.55
N ALA A 51 10.86 -13.91 -6.32
CA ALA A 51 10.65 -13.23 -7.61
C ALA A 51 9.90 -14.12 -8.61
N ARG A 52 10.28 -15.40 -8.72
CA ARG A 52 9.60 -16.36 -9.58
C ARG A 52 8.12 -16.54 -9.17
N LEU A 53 7.86 -16.75 -7.89
CA LEU A 53 6.51 -16.90 -7.35
C LEU A 53 5.62 -15.68 -7.71
N ASN A 54 6.14 -14.46 -7.53
CA ASN A 54 5.41 -13.24 -7.88
C ASN A 54 5.15 -13.15 -9.39
N ASN A 55 6.17 -13.40 -10.22
CA ASN A 55 6.02 -13.37 -11.67
C ASN A 55 4.99 -14.40 -12.16
N ASP A 56 5.06 -15.64 -11.67
CA ASP A 56 4.16 -16.72 -12.07
C ASP A 56 2.71 -16.42 -11.63
N PHE A 57 2.52 -15.94 -10.41
CA PHE A 57 1.20 -15.57 -9.91
C PHE A 57 0.58 -14.41 -10.70
N HIS A 58 1.33 -13.34 -10.90
CA HIS A 58 0.81 -12.17 -11.58
C HIS A 58 0.60 -12.39 -13.07
N SER A 59 1.44 -13.16 -13.75
CA SER A 59 1.23 -13.52 -15.16
C SER A 59 -0.03 -14.34 -15.39
N GLN A 60 -0.42 -15.18 -14.42
CA GLN A 60 -1.63 -16.00 -14.53
C GLN A 60 -2.91 -15.27 -14.11
N THR A 61 -2.83 -14.26 -13.24
CA THR A 61 -4.02 -13.66 -12.61
C THR A 61 -4.36 -12.27 -13.12
N HIS A 62 -3.43 -11.53 -13.72
CA HIS A 62 -3.64 -10.11 -14.02
C HIS A 62 -4.09 -9.77 -15.43
N TYR A 63 -3.99 -10.68 -16.41
CA TYR A 63 -4.08 -10.33 -17.82
C TYR A 63 -5.25 -10.97 -18.59
N THR A 64 -6.28 -11.47 -17.91
CA THR A 64 -7.50 -11.87 -18.59
C THR A 64 -8.52 -10.73 -18.55
N GLU A 65 -8.99 -10.29 -19.73
CA GLU A 65 -10.05 -9.26 -19.87
C GLU A 65 -11.34 -9.62 -19.12
N ASP A 66 -11.55 -10.91 -18.87
CA ASP A 66 -12.71 -11.48 -18.17
C ASP A 66 -12.51 -11.65 -16.65
N ASN A 67 -11.48 -11.05 -16.04
CA ASN A 67 -11.26 -11.19 -14.61
C ASN A 67 -12.41 -10.52 -13.83
N PRO A 68 -13.27 -11.26 -13.09
CA PRO A 68 -14.38 -10.70 -12.31
C PRO A 68 -13.92 -9.75 -11.18
N TYR A 69 -12.64 -9.78 -10.84
CA TYR A 69 -12.00 -8.82 -9.92
C TYR A 69 -11.47 -7.60 -10.66
N ASN A 70 -12.19 -7.11 -11.67
CA ASN A 70 -11.78 -5.94 -12.43
C ASN A 70 -11.40 -4.77 -11.53
N ARG A 71 -10.09 -4.54 -11.37
CA ARG A 71 -9.50 -3.51 -10.52
C ARG A 71 -9.56 -2.12 -11.15
N ASN A 72 -10.05 -2.01 -12.38
CA ASN A 72 -10.07 -0.76 -13.15
C ASN A 72 -10.84 0.34 -12.42
N GLN A 73 -11.99 0.02 -11.81
CA GLN A 73 -12.75 1.01 -11.05
C GLN A 73 -12.00 1.51 -9.81
N ARG A 74 -11.32 0.63 -9.07
CA ARG A 74 -10.51 1.04 -7.92
C ARG A 74 -9.35 1.95 -8.34
N TYR A 75 -8.62 1.59 -9.40
CA TYR A 75 -7.53 2.41 -9.92
C TYR A 75 -8.02 3.78 -10.40
N PHE A 76 -9.18 3.82 -11.07
CA PHE A 76 -9.80 5.08 -11.45
C PHE A 76 -10.17 5.94 -10.22
N ASN A 77 -10.76 5.33 -9.18
CA ASN A 77 -11.10 6.03 -7.94
C ASN A 77 -9.83 6.53 -7.21
N GLN A 78 -8.72 5.79 -7.26
CA GLN A 78 -7.43 6.23 -6.74
C GLN A 78 -6.90 7.43 -7.51
N ALA A 79 -6.89 7.39 -8.83
CA ALA A 79 -6.49 8.52 -9.68
C ALA A 79 -7.39 9.75 -9.44
N LEU A 80 -8.71 9.57 -9.36
CA LEU A 80 -9.66 10.64 -9.05
C LEU A 80 -9.39 11.24 -7.65
N MET A 81 -9.23 10.41 -6.62
CA MET A 81 -8.92 10.87 -5.27
C MET A 81 -7.64 11.71 -5.24
N LEU A 82 -6.56 11.21 -5.82
CA LEU A 82 -5.27 11.91 -5.85
C LEU A 82 -5.37 13.24 -6.63
N SER A 83 -6.11 13.28 -7.75
CA SER A 83 -6.32 14.50 -8.53
C SER A 83 -7.11 15.55 -7.75
N LEU A 84 -8.18 15.15 -7.05
CA LEU A 84 -8.98 16.03 -6.22
C LEU A 84 -8.17 16.57 -5.03
N MET A 85 -7.38 15.69 -4.38
CA MET A 85 -6.50 16.10 -3.28
C MET A 85 -5.42 17.09 -3.77
N ARG A 86 -4.87 16.88 -4.97
CA ARG A 86 -3.93 17.84 -5.60
C ARG A 86 -4.61 19.18 -5.88
N LYS A 87 -5.81 19.17 -6.42
CA LYS A 87 -6.58 20.38 -6.74
C LYS A 87 -6.95 21.20 -5.50
N GLN A 88 -7.08 20.56 -4.34
CA GLN A 88 -7.38 21.19 -3.05
C GLN A 88 -6.12 21.45 -2.18
N ASP A 89 -4.95 21.34 -2.77
CA ASP A 89 -3.65 21.51 -2.09
C ASP A 89 -3.48 20.63 -0.83
N LEU A 90 -4.19 19.50 -0.78
CA LEU A 90 -3.93 18.44 0.22
C LEU A 90 -2.62 17.72 -0.11
N ILE A 91 -2.37 17.43 -1.38
CA ILE A 91 -1.09 16.96 -1.88
C ILE A 91 -0.44 18.12 -2.64
N PRO A 92 0.69 18.67 -2.15
CA PRO A 92 1.38 19.77 -2.81
C PRO A 92 1.87 19.40 -4.23
N ALA A 93 2.18 20.41 -5.06
CA ALA A 93 2.82 20.19 -6.34
C ALA A 93 4.23 19.63 -6.17
N GLY A 94 4.65 18.77 -7.10
CA GLY A 94 5.98 18.18 -7.10
C GLY A 94 6.00 16.83 -7.79
N ASP A 95 7.13 16.13 -7.67
CA ASP A 95 7.30 14.82 -8.27
C ASP A 95 6.54 13.74 -7.47
N TRP A 96 5.83 12.89 -8.18
CA TRP A 96 5.09 11.77 -7.63
C TRP A 96 5.67 10.45 -8.13
N LEU A 97 5.69 9.44 -7.28
CA LEU A 97 6.21 8.10 -7.58
C LEU A 97 5.16 7.03 -7.21
N ASP A 98 4.88 6.11 -8.12
CA ASP A 98 4.19 4.85 -7.85
C ASP A 98 5.24 3.74 -7.72
N TRP A 99 5.54 3.34 -6.48
CA TRP A 99 6.52 2.30 -6.19
C TRP A 99 5.84 0.93 -6.09
N GLY A 100 6.25 -0.01 -6.93
CA GLY A 100 5.57 -1.30 -7.09
C GLY A 100 4.30 -1.16 -7.96
N CYS A 101 4.39 -0.37 -9.02
CA CYS A 101 3.24 0.04 -9.84
C CYS A 101 2.69 -1.05 -10.77
N GLY A 102 3.37 -2.22 -10.89
CA GLY A 102 3.03 -3.21 -11.91
C GLY A 102 3.08 -2.61 -13.31
N VAL A 103 1.97 -2.67 -14.04
CA VAL A 103 1.85 -2.10 -15.41
C VAL A 103 1.61 -0.58 -15.43
N GLY A 104 1.53 0.09 -14.27
CA GLY A 104 1.36 1.55 -14.20
C GLY A 104 -0.07 2.03 -14.47
N ALA A 105 -1.08 1.26 -14.06
CA ALA A 105 -2.49 1.58 -14.33
C ALA A 105 -2.93 2.93 -13.76
N VAL A 106 -2.55 3.27 -12.53
CA VAL A 106 -2.90 4.56 -11.91
C VAL A 106 -2.22 5.73 -12.62
N ALA A 107 -0.95 5.57 -13.01
CA ALA A 107 -0.20 6.60 -13.74
C ALA A 107 -0.82 6.89 -15.10
N ARG A 108 -1.26 5.85 -15.82
CA ARG A 108 -1.98 6.01 -17.09
C ARG A 108 -3.28 6.79 -16.90
N LEU A 109 -4.09 6.44 -15.89
CA LEU A 109 -5.35 7.14 -15.61
C LEU A 109 -5.14 8.60 -15.19
N LEU A 110 -4.12 8.88 -14.37
CA LEU A 110 -3.77 10.26 -14.01
C LEU A 110 -3.37 11.10 -15.22
N ARG A 111 -2.56 10.54 -16.12
CA ARG A 111 -2.17 11.20 -17.36
C ARG A 111 -3.38 11.44 -18.28
N ASP A 112 -4.18 10.39 -18.53
CA ASP A 112 -5.20 10.40 -19.59
C ASP A 112 -6.45 11.22 -19.20
N TYR A 113 -6.78 11.33 -17.91
CA TYR A 113 -7.99 12.00 -17.43
C TYR A 113 -7.76 13.25 -16.58
N PHE A 114 -6.58 13.44 -16.01
CA PHE A 114 -6.36 14.49 -15.02
C PHE A 114 -5.15 15.39 -15.30
N ASP A 115 -4.43 15.16 -16.39
CA ASP A 115 -3.20 15.89 -16.76
C ASP A 115 -2.18 15.94 -15.62
N LEU A 116 -2.02 14.80 -14.91
CA LEU A 116 -1.07 14.65 -13.81
C LEU A 116 -0.04 13.58 -14.15
N ARG A 117 1.23 13.92 -13.88
CA ARG A 117 2.35 12.99 -14.05
C ARG A 117 2.58 12.21 -12.74
N LEU A 118 2.68 10.90 -12.86
CA LEU A 118 3.11 9.98 -11.82
C LEU A 118 4.23 9.12 -12.43
N ASP A 119 5.44 9.23 -11.91
CA ASP A 119 6.57 8.37 -12.31
C ASP A 119 6.31 6.96 -11.75
N THR A 120 6.73 5.93 -12.49
CA THR A 120 6.42 4.55 -12.14
C THR A 120 7.69 3.72 -12.01
N TYR A 121 7.76 2.96 -10.94
CA TYR A 121 8.84 2.00 -10.71
C TYR A 121 8.26 0.66 -10.24
N ASP A 122 8.77 -0.42 -10.81
CA ASP A 122 8.50 -1.76 -10.34
C ASP A 122 9.78 -2.62 -10.42
N LYS A 123 10.00 -3.44 -9.39
CA LYS A 123 11.19 -4.30 -9.32
C LYS A 123 11.09 -5.51 -10.26
N TYR A 124 9.88 -5.96 -10.57
CA TYR A 124 9.62 -7.21 -11.28
C TYR A 124 9.02 -7.01 -12.66
N PHE A 125 8.40 -5.86 -12.92
CA PHE A 125 7.72 -5.53 -14.16
C PHE A 125 8.33 -4.29 -14.81
N THR A 126 8.21 -4.18 -16.13
CA THR A 126 8.53 -2.95 -16.85
C THR A 126 7.23 -2.17 -17.05
N PRO A 127 7.07 -1.02 -16.37
CA PRO A 127 5.87 -0.20 -16.53
C PRO A 127 5.75 0.37 -17.94
N GLU A 128 4.51 0.54 -18.40
CA GLU A 128 4.24 1.08 -19.75
C GLU A 128 4.26 2.63 -19.81
N VAL A 129 4.12 3.29 -18.66
CA VAL A 129 3.92 4.74 -18.57
C VAL A 129 4.87 5.35 -17.55
N ASN A 130 5.60 6.39 -17.96
CA ASN A 130 6.50 7.17 -17.10
C ASN A 130 7.51 6.32 -16.29
N ALA A 131 7.98 5.23 -16.87
CA ALA A 131 8.91 4.31 -16.22
C ALA A 131 10.23 4.99 -15.85
N VAL A 132 10.66 4.80 -14.61
CA VAL A 132 11.96 5.22 -14.11
C VAL A 132 12.78 4.00 -13.69
N THR A 133 14.10 4.10 -13.79
CA THR A 133 15.00 3.04 -13.33
C THR A 133 15.27 3.17 -11.83
N ALA A 134 15.69 2.09 -11.18
CA ALA A 134 16.10 2.12 -9.77
C ALA A 134 17.18 3.18 -9.49
N SER A 135 18.10 3.40 -10.41
CA SER A 135 19.17 4.41 -10.29
C SER A 135 18.65 5.87 -10.40
N ALA A 136 17.45 6.07 -10.92
CA ALA A 136 16.81 7.38 -11.01
C ALA A 136 15.98 7.73 -9.76
N LEU A 137 15.70 6.75 -8.91
CA LEU A 137 14.98 6.97 -7.65
C LEU A 137 15.84 7.81 -6.69
N LYS A 138 15.27 8.89 -6.17
CA LYS A 138 15.95 9.82 -5.28
C LYS A 138 15.36 9.76 -3.89
N PRO A 139 16.11 9.35 -2.86
CA PRO A 139 15.66 9.48 -1.48
C PRO A 139 15.21 10.92 -1.19
N CYS A 140 14.12 11.07 -0.44
CA CYS A 140 13.50 12.35 -0.13
C CYS A 140 13.10 13.18 -1.37
N GLY A 141 12.91 12.54 -2.53
CA GLY A 141 12.71 13.24 -3.82
C GLY A 141 11.25 13.54 -4.13
N HIS A 142 10.31 12.75 -3.59
CA HIS A 142 8.94 12.75 -4.08
C HIS A 142 7.95 13.38 -3.09
N GLN A 143 7.06 14.22 -3.63
CA GLN A 143 5.98 14.86 -2.88
C GLN A 143 4.87 13.86 -2.51
N LEU A 144 4.68 12.85 -3.36
CA LEU A 144 3.81 11.72 -3.11
C LEU A 144 4.56 10.43 -3.48
N VAL A 145 4.54 9.45 -2.58
CA VAL A 145 4.86 8.06 -2.91
C VAL A 145 3.57 7.25 -2.79
N LEU A 146 3.17 6.61 -3.88
CA LEU A 146 2.00 5.73 -3.95
C LEU A 146 2.45 4.28 -3.88
N ASN A 147 1.73 3.49 -3.11
CA ASN A 147 1.85 2.04 -3.04
C ASN A 147 0.49 1.38 -3.14
N THR A 148 0.20 0.73 -4.25
CA THR A 148 -1.08 0.04 -4.46
C THR A 148 -0.89 -1.47 -4.47
N ALA A 149 -1.37 -2.15 -3.43
CA ALA A 149 -1.26 -3.60 -3.25
C ALA A 149 0.22 -4.07 -3.28
N VAL A 150 1.05 -3.46 -2.44
CA VAL A 150 2.49 -3.75 -2.31
C VAL A 150 2.83 -4.21 -0.89
N PHE A 151 2.27 -3.58 0.15
CA PHE A 151 2.63 -3.86 1.55
C PHE A 151 2.41 -5.32 1.94
N GLU A 152 1.40 -5.98 1.39
CA GLU A 152 1.12 -7.41 1.58
C GLU A 152 2.18 -8.34 0.96
N HIS A 153 3.02 -7.82 0.06
CA HIS A 153 4.11 -8.55 -0.59
C HIS A 153 5.48 -8.26 0.04
N VAL A 154 5.57 -7.36 1.01
CA VAL A 154 6.85 -6.96 1.61
C VAL A 154 7.27 -7.95 2.69
N ARG A 155 8.46 -8.56 2.51
CA ARG A 155 8.99 -9.60 3.39
C ARG A 155 9.81 -9.09 4.56
N ASP A 156 10.26 -7.83 4.52
CA ASP A 156 11.17 -7.29 5.53
C ASP A 156 10.94 -5.79 5.80
N ARG A 157 11.43 -5.34 6.93
CA ARG A 157 11.31 -3.94 7.36
C ARG A 157 12.17 -2.99 6.52
N ALA A 158 13.29 -3.45 5.99
CA ALA A 158 14.18 -2.61 5.20
C ALA A 158 13.47 -2.13 3.92
N THR A 159 12.75 -3.01 3.25
CA THR A 159 11.93 -2.67 2.08
C THR A 159 10.81 -1.66 2.41
N LEU A 160 10.11 -1.81 3.56
CA LEU A 160 9.12 -0.82 3.99
C LEU A 160 9.77 0.56 4.22
N ASN A 161 10.94 0.58 4.86
CA ASN A 161 11.70 1.81 5.08
C ASN A 161 12.26 2.39 3.77
N GLU A 162 12.66 1.55 2.83
CA GLU A 162 13.10 1.99 1.49
C GLU A 162 11.97 2.76 0.79
N ILE A 163 10.76 2.18 0.73
CA ILE A 163 9.59 2.82 0.13
C ILE A 163 9.35 4.21 0.76
N GLU A 164 9.35 4.25 2.09
CA GLU A 164 9.12 5.47 2.85
C GLU A 164 10.22 6.51 2.63
N SER A 165 11.48 6.07 2.45
CA SER A 165 12.64 6.96 2.26
C SER A 165 12.58 7.83 1.00
N TYR A 166 11.76 7.50 0.03
CA TYR A 166 11.55 8.31 -1.17
C TYR A 166 10.61 9.50 -0.93
N VAL A 167 9.84 9.52 0.17
CA VAL A 167 8.94 10.61 0.53
C VAL A 167 9.73 11.82 1.04
N LYS A 168 9.44 13.03 0.55
CA LYS A 168 10.01 14.28 1.10
C LYS A 168 9.71 14.41 2.60
N PRO A 169 10.72 14.73 3.43
CA PRO A 169 10.57 14.64 4.89
C PRO A 169 9.56 15.62 5.49
N ASP A 170 9.45 16.83 4.96
CA ASP A 170 8.67 17.91 5.60
C ASP A 170 7.24 18.03 5.06
N SER A 171 7.04 17.79 3.78
CA SER A 171 5.77 18.07 3.08
C SER A 171 5.26 16.91 2.23
N GLY A 172 6.04 15.84 2.14
CA GLY A 172 5.65 14.67 1.34
C GLY A 172 4.63 13.82 2.07
N CYS A 173 3.85 13.08 1.30
CA CYS A 173 2.85 12.13 1.81
C CYS A 173 3.06 10.73 1.22
N LEU A 174 2.67 9.72 2.00
CA LEU A 174 2.68 8.32 1.60
C LEU A 174 1.24 7.85 1.40
N ALA A 175 0.92 7.39 0.19
CA ALA A 175 -0.38 6.82 -0.14
C ALA A 175 -0.27 5.29 -0.21
N VAL A 176 -1.13 4.58 0.53
CA VAL A 176 -1.08 3.11 0.64
C VAL A 176 -2.45 2.50 0.41
N HIS A 177 -2.51 1.50 -0.46
CA HIS A 177 -3.62 0.56 -0.54
C HIS A 177 -3.14 -0.84 -0.17
N THR A 178 -3.68 -1.38 0.89
CA THR A 178 -3.59 -2.80 1.31
C THR A 178 -4.84 -3.12 2.13
N LEU A 179 -5.09 -4.38 2.46
CA LEU A 179 -6.19 -4.72 3.37
C LEU A 179 -5.72 -4.61 4.82
N VAL A 180 -6.37 -3.73 5.59
CA VAL A 180 -6.02 -3.46 6.99
C VAL A 180 -7.23 -3.74 7.90
N PRO A 181 -7.44 -5.00 8.32
CA PRO A 181 -8.48 -5.34 9.27
C PRO A 181 -8.11 -4.90 10.70
N GLU A 182 -9.07 -4.85 11.60
CA GLU A 182 -8.79 -4.67 13.03
C GLU A 182 -7.96 -5.84 13.58
N ASN A 183 -8.32 -7.06 13.17
CA ASN A 183 -7.60 -8.28 13.50
C ASN A 183 -7.46 -9.18 12.27
N VAL A 184 -6.29 -9.74 12.07
CA VAL A 184 -6.08 -10.79 11.05
C VAL A 184 -6.84 -12.05 11.51
N PRO A 185 -7.77 -12.58 10.68
CA PRO A 185 -8.56 -13.76 11.07
C PRO A 185 -7.70 -15.03 11.12
N ALA A 186 -7.98 -15.90 12.09
CA ALA A 186 -7.41 -17.26 12.16
C ALA A 186 -8.21 -18.22 11.25
N ASN A 187 -8.27 -17.91 9.97
CA ASN A 187 -9.04 -18.67 8.99
C ASN A 187 -8.20 -18.94 7.73
N PRO A 188 -7.80 -20.19 7.47
CA PRO A 188 -7.05 -20.56 6.26
C PRO A 188 -7.79 -20.23 4.95
N ASP A 189 -9.12 -20.11 4.98
CA ASP A 189 -9.94 -19.78 3.82
C ASP A 189 -10.18 -18.26 3.66
N TRP A 190 -9.54 -17.45 4.49
CA TRP A 190 -9.65 -16.00 4.35
C TRP A 190 -9.19 -15.56 2.95
N MET A 191 -10.06 -14.83 2.25
CA MET A 191 -9.90 -14.47 0.83
C MET A 191 -8.61 -13.70 0.51
N TYR A 192 -7.98 -13.11 1.53
CA TYR A 192 -6.74 -12.33 1.34
C TYR A 192 -5.46 -13.17 1.47
N LEU A 193 -5.57 -14.44 1.86
CA LEU A 193 -4.44 -15.39 1.89
C LEU A 193 -4.17 -15.92 0.47
N LEU A 194 -3.55 -15.08 -0.35
CA LEU A 194 -3.11 -15.42 -1.70
C LEU A 194 -1.69 -16.00 -1.69
N PRO A 195 -1.30 -16.77 -2.72
CA PRO A 195 0.04 -17.37 -2.81
C PRO A 195 1.22 -16.40 -2.65
N VAL A 196 1.01 -15.12 -2.95
CA VAL A 196 2.03 -14.06 -2.90
C VAL A 196 1.85 -13.05 -1.75
N HIS A 197 0.81 -13.24 -0.91
CA HIS A 197 0.60 -12.37 0.24
C HIS A 197 1.32 -12.94 1.47
N CYS A 198 2.34 -12.26 1.92
CA CYS A 198 3.20 -12.70 3.02
C CYS A 198 3.09 -11.83 4.28
N ALA A 199 2.48 -10.64 4.20
CA ALA A 199 2.41 -9.67 5.29
C ALA A 199 0.98 -9.13 5.44
N PHE A 200 0.44 -9.15 6.65
CA PHE A 200 -0.94 -8.77 6.96
C PHE A 200 -0.94 -7.73 8.06
N HIS A 201 -1.22 -6.50 7.66
CA HIS A 201 -1.26 -5.36 8.58
C HIS A 201 -2.60 -5.28 9.31
N THR A 202 -2.57 -4.70 10.51
CA THR A 202 -3.75 -4.33 11.28
C THR A 202 -3.77 -2.83 11.50
N ASN A 203 -4.90 -2.26 11.93
CA ASN A 203 -4.96 -0.84 12.31
C ASN A 203 -3.84 -0.46 13.30
N ARG A 204 -3.57 -1.34 14.27
CA ARG A 204 -2.52 -1.12 15.28
C ARG A 204 -1.12 -1.15 14.67
N SER A 205 -0.83 -2.08 13.77
CA SER A 205 0.48 -2.17 13.12
C SER A 205 0.73 -0.98 12.17
N MET A 206 -0.30 -0.51 11.47
CA MET A 206 -0.20 0.69 10.61
C MET A 206 -0.03 1.96 11.43
N GLN A 207 -0.74 2.09 12.57
CA GLN A 207 -0.50 3.22 13.49
C GLN A 207 0.95 3.26 13.96
N LEU A 208 1.51 2.10 14.34
CA LEU A 208 2.92 2.03 14.76
C LEU A 208 3.90 2.41 13.65
N LEU A 209 3.63 2.00 12.39
CA LEU A 209 4.44 2.44 11.25
C LEU A 209 4.37 3.94 11.04
N MET A 210 3.17 4.53 11.10
CA MET A 210 2.98 5.98 11.01
C MET A 210 3.78 6.72 12.09
N ASP A 211 3.67 6.27 13.35
CA ASP A 211 4.38 6.89 14.49
C ASP A 211 5.91 6.84 14.29
N GLN A 212 6.42 5.68 13.85
CA GLN A 212 7.85 5.47 13.61
C GLN A 212 8.40 6.30 12.45
N TRP A 213 7.59 6.58 11.43
CA TRP A 213 7.95 7.39 10.27
C TRP A 213 7.61 8.88 10.42
N GLY A 214 7.02 9.26 11.58
CA GLY A 214 6.69 10.65 11.90
C GLY A 214 5.45 11.20 11.21
N TYR A 215 4.57 10.33 10.67
CA TYR A 215 3.27 10.76 10.17
C TYR A 215 2.30 11.05 11.32
N ARG A 216 1.51 12.11 11.20
CA ARG A 216 0.68 12.67 12.29
C ARG A 216 -0.81 12.49 12.08
N CYS A 217 -1.25 12.38 10.83
CA CYS A 217 -2.65 12.18 10.48
C CYS A 217 -2.77 11.44 9.14
N SER A 218 -3.94 10.92 8.88
CA SER A 218 -4.26 10.28 7.61
C SER A 218 -5.67 10.60 7.15
N VAL A 219 -5.86 10.47 5.84
CA VAL A 219 -7.18 10.46 5.21
C VAL A 219 -7.41 9.13 4.51
N TYR A 220 -8.67 8.74 4.37
CA TYR A 220 -9.08 7.53 3.66
C TYR A 220 -10.28 7.79 2.76
N ASN A 221 -10.31 7.15 1.60
CA ASN A 221 -11.47 7.12 0.72
C ASN A 221 -11.93 5.66 0.51
N GLU A 222 -13.23 5.41 0.74
CA GLU A 222 -13.83 4.08 0.68
C GLU A 222 -13.84 3.46 -0.72
N HIS A 223 -14.02 4.28 -1.76
CA HIS A 223 -14.09 3.81 -3.14
C HIS A 223 -12.70 3.59 -3.74
N ALA A 224 -11.75 4.45 -3.40
CA ALA A 224 -10.34 4.29 -3.75
C ALA A 224 -9.66 3.20 -2.92
N LYS A 225 -10.19 2.90 -1.72
CA LYS A 225 -9.58 2.05 -0.70
C LYS A 225 -8.11 2.45 -0.45
N LEU A 226 -7.88 3.76 -0.38
CA LEU A 226 -6.55 4.36 -0.31
C LEU A 226 -6.43 5.24 0.93
N TRP A 227 -5.40 4.99 1.73
CA TRP A 227 -4.95 5.89 2.79
C TRP A 227 -3.90 6.84 2.25
N VAL A 228 -3.95 8.11 2.66
CA VAL A 228 -2.86 9.06 2.46
C VAL A 228 -2.44 9.59 3.83
N MET A 229 -1.16 9.41 4.17
CA MET A 229 -0.58 9.77 5.46
C MET A 229 0.24 11.05 5.33
N PHE A 230 0.13 11.95 6.32
CA PHE A 230 0.73 13.28 6.34
C PHE A 230 1.60 13.49 7.58
N ARG A 231 2.78 14.09 7.39
CA ARG A 231 3.63 14.57 8.49
C ARG A 231 3.19 15.93 9.02
N GLU A 232 2.44 16.69 8.23
CA GLU A 232 1.86 17.96 8.62
C GLU A 232 0.92 17.82 9.82
N ALA A 233 0.77 18.91 10.57
CA ALA A 233 -0.13 18.94 11.73
C ALA A 233 -1.59 18.65 11.31
N PRO A 234 -2.36 17.87 12.09
CA PRO A 234 -3.76 17.63 11.84
C PRO A 234 -4.57 18.90 11.52
N ALA A 235 -4.30 19.99 12.26
CA ALA A 235 -4.95 21.29 12.06
C ALA A 235 -4.70 21.93 10.68
N ALA A 236 -3.65 21.53 9.96
CA ALA A 236 -3.39 21.99 8.59
C ALA A 236 -4.14 21.16 7.53
N ILE A 237 -4.40 19.89 7.82
CA ILE A 237 -5.02 18.94 6.86
C ILE A 237 -6.54 18.92 7.01
N GLU A 238 -7.07 18.89 8.23
CA GLU A 238 -8.51 18.74 8.49
C GLU A 238 -9.39 19.80 7.81
N PRO A 239 -9.07 21.12 7.80
CA PRO A 239 -9.86 22.10 7.09
C PRO A 239 -9.92 21.89 5.57
N LYS A 240 -8.82 21.41 4.97
CA LYS A 240 -8.75 21.11 3.54
C LYS A 240 -9.61 19.89 3.19
N VAL A 241 -9.62 18.85 4.06
CA VAL A 241 -10.52 17.70 3.93
C VAL A 241 -11.99 18.15 4.03
N ALA A 242 -12.32 18.99 5.01
CA ALA A 242 -13.67 19.52 5.16
C ALA A 242 -14.11 20.34 3.93
N ALA A 243 -13.21 21.14 3.37
CA ALA A 243 -13.48 21.91 2.15
C ALA A 243 -13.72 21.00 0.93
N LEU A 244 -12.93 19.92 0.77
CA LEU A 244 -13.14 18.94 -0.29
C LEU A 244 -14.48 18.22 -0.12
N ASN A 245 -14.79 17.72 1.08
CA ASN A 245 -16.07 17.06 1.37
C ASN A 245 -17.26 17.98 1.09
N LYS A 246 -17.16 19.25 1.47
CA LYS A 246 -18.18 20.25 1.16
C LYS A 246 -18.35 20.45 -0.36
N ALA A 247 -17.26 20.54 -1.10
CA ALA A 247 -17.28 20.68 -2.57
C ALA A 247 -17.90 19.45 -3.25
N MET A 248 -17.68 18.26 -2.71
CA MET A 248 -18.27 17.00 -3.20
C MET A 248 -19.74 16.82 -2.81
N GLY A 249 -20.24 17.54 -1.82
CA GLY A 249 -21.61 17.42 -1.29
C GLY A 249 -21.85 16.21 -0.41
N TRP A 250 -20.80 15.46 -0.05
CA TRP A 250 -20.84 14.30 0.82
C TRP A 250 -19.46 14.02 1.45
N GLN A 251 -19.39 13.08 2.43
CA GLN A 251 -18.13 12.70 3.08
C GLN A 251 -17.28 11.83 2.14
N TYR A 252 -16.57 12.49 1.22
CA TYR A 252 -15.69 11.84 0.24
C TYR A 252 -14.40 11.33 0.88
N LEU A 253 -13.81 12.11 1.82
CA LEU A 253 -12.63 11.74 2.58
C LEU A 253 -12.95 11.62 4.06
N HIS A 254 -12.52 10.55 4.68
CA HIS A 254 -12.48 10.37 6.13
C HIS A 254 -11.13 10.85 6.64
N PHE A 255 -11.12 11.64 7.72
CA PHE A 255 -9.92 12.20 8.34
C PHE A 255 -9.77 11.70 9.77
N LYS A 256 -8.52 11.45 10.19
CA LYS A 256 -8.20 11.13 11.59
C LYS A 256 -6.78 11.60 11.94
N PRO A 257 -6.54 12.21 13.14
CA PRO A 257 -5.22 12.23 13.76
C PRO A 257 -4.74 10.79 13.99
N GLY A 258 -3.54 10.45 13.51
CA GLY A 258 -3.05 9.08 13.44
C GLY A 258 -3.59 8.31 12.22
N PHE A 259 -3.55 6.98 12.29
CA PHE A 259 -4.03 6.11 11.22
C PHE A 259 -5.55 6.05 11.19
N MET A 260 -6.13 6.34 10.04
CA MET A 260 -7.58 6.25 9.83
C MET A 260 -8.01 4.79 9.82
N ASP A 261 -8.74 4.42 10.83
CA ASP A 261 -9.25 3.08 11.08
C ASP A 261 -10.62 2.94 10.41
N TYR A 262 -10.62 2.50 9.17
CA TYR A 262 -11.85 2.43 8.37
C TYR A 262 -12.87 1.41 8.91
N TRP A 263 -12.40 0.36 9.57
CA TRP A 263 -13.27 -0.75 10.01
C TRP A 263 -13.93 -0.54 11.38
N LYS A 264 -13.91 0.66 11.91
CA LYS A 264 -14.59 1.03 13.16
C LYS A 264 -15.85 1.80 12.94
#